data_90652cf950808899e0865df70c84d5ec
#
_entry.id   90652cf950808899e0865df70c84d5ec
#
_cell.length_a   1.000
_cell.length_b   1.000
_cell.length_c   1.000
_cell.angle_alpha   90.00
_cell.angle_beta   90.00
_cell.angle_gamma   90.00
#
_symmetry.space_group_name_H-M   'P 1'
#
loop_
_entity.id
_entity.type
_entity.pdbx_description
1 polymer ?
#
loop_
_entity_poly.entity_id
_entity_poly.type
_entity_poly.pdbx_seq_one_letter_code
_entity_poly.pdbx_strand_id
1 'polypeptide(L)'
;TRGVPVDDKARAQQQMMNVMLPLMFAFVWTYSLFPLLWFAAIIWTIIVAWNEQRFEWRPFTYATVGMILGNVINPYFPQNLGLFFEHFWTKFKVGSDFAVAVGGEWYPYSGMELLTDFPIAMLAMLIGYILFGLEVLNFLSERRSF
;
A
#
# COMPACT_ATOMS: atom_id res chain seq x y z
N THR A 1 -5.17 -29.69 11.36
CA THR A 1 -5.17 -28.24 11.58
C THR A 1 -6.30 -27.87 12.54
N ARG A 2 -5.96 -27.63 13.81
CA ARG A 2 -6.91 -27.15 14.80
C ARG A 2 -7.35 -25.75 14.39
N GLY A 3 -8.58 -25.58 13.95
CA GLY A 3 -9.13 -24.28 13.59
C GLY A 3 -9.08 -23.33 14.79
N VAL A 4 -8.53 -22.15 14.59
CA VAL A 4 -8.59 -21.05 15.58
C VAL A 4 -10.08 -20.79 15.89
N PRO A 5 -10.48 -20.70 17.17
CA PRO A 5 -11.86 -20.41 17.52
C PRO A 5 -12.38 -19.15 16.81
N VAL A 6 -13.62 -19.17 16.38
CA VAL A 6 -14.24 -18.06 15.63
C VAL A 6 -14.13 -16.72 16.38
N ASP A 7 -14.22 -16.79 17.71
CA ASP A 7 -14.08 -15.63 18.61
C ASP A 7 -12.70 -14.98 18.55
N ASP A 8 -11.63 -15.76 18.43
CA ASP A 8 -10.28 -15.21 18.39
C ASP A 8 -9.97 -14.53 17.05
N LYS A 9 -10.54 -15.05 15.95
CA LYS A 9 -10.45 -14.38 14.64
C LYS A 9 -11.19 -13.05 14.63
N ALA A 10 -12.38 -13.00 15.21
CA ALA A 10 -13.16 -11.77 15.29
C ALA A 10 -12.47 -10.71 16.15
N ARG A 11 -11.87 -11.10 17.28
CA ARG A 11 -11.08 -10.21 18.14
C ARG A 11 -9.83 -9.70 17.44
N ALA A 12 -9.09 -10.57 16.76
CA ALA A 12 -7.90 -10.17 16.00
C ALA A 12 -8.25 -9.18 14.88
N GLN A 13 -9.33 -9.43 14.15
CA GLN A 13 -9.84 -8.49 13.14
C GLN A 13 -10.21 -7.15 13.76
N GLN A 14 -10.91 -7.14 14.90
CA GLN A 14 -11.28 -5.90 15.58
C GLN A 14 -10.06 -5.11 16.08
N GLN A 15 -9.04 -5.81 16.58
CA GLN A 15 -7.78 -5.17 17.00
C GLN A 15 -7.04 -4.56 15.81
N MET A 16 -6.94 -5.27 14.68
CA MET A 16 -6.34 -4.72 13.45
C MET A 16 -7.08 -3.49 12.94
N MET A 17 -8.40 -3.49 13.00
CA MET A 17 -9.21 -2.33 12.63
C MET A 17 -8.96 -1.15 13.55
N ASN A 18 -8.90 -1.36 14.87
CA ASN A 18 -8.65 -0.29 15.83
C ASN A 18 -7.27 0.37 15.63
N VAL A 19 -6.29 -0.39 15.12
CA VAL A 19 -4.95 0.13 14.80
C VAL A 19 -4.93 0.86 13.46
N MET A 20 -5.76 0.49 12.50
CA MET A 20 -5.75 1.06 11.15
C MET A 20 -6.02 2.58 11.14
N LEU A 21 -6.97 3.05 11.95
CA LEU A 21 -7.31 4.47 12.03
C LEU A 21 -6.15 5.33 12.56
N PRO A 22 -5.58 5.06 13.76
CA PRO A 22 -4.46 5.84 14.26
C PRO A 22 -3.19 5.66 13.41
N LEU A 23 -2.99 4.50 12.81
CA LEU A 23 -1.88 4.25 11.90
C LEU A 23 -2.00 5.16 10.66
N MET A 24 -3.17 5.20 10.04
CA MET A 24 -3.40 6.04 8.87
C MET A 24 -3.30 7.52 9.20
N PHE A 25 -3.84 7.94 10.36
CA PHE A 25 -3.69 9.30 10.86
C PHE A 25 -2.20 9.69 11.01
N ALA A 26 -1.41 8.87 11.67
CA ALA A 26 0.02 9.11 11.86
C ALA A 26 0.78 9.09 10.52
N PHE A 27 0.40 8.22 9.60
CA PHE A 27 1.03 8.11 8.29
C PHE A 27 0.83 9.36 7.43
N VAL A 28 -0.35 9.97 7.48
CA VAL A 28 -0.63 11.26 6.83
C VAL A 28 0.30 12.39 7.34
N TRP A 29 0.65 12.35 8.62
CA TRP A 29 1.51 13.36 9.23
C TRP A 29 2.99 13.17 8.93
N THR A 30 3.39 11.94 8.67
CA THR A 30 4.81 11.56 8.51
C THR A 30 5.24 11.41 7.07
N TYR A 31 4.30 11.14 6.15
CA TYR A 31 4.67 10.77 4.80
C TYR A 31 3.67 11.22 3.73
N SER A 32 4.17 11.91 2.71
CA SER A 32 3.35 12.45 1.61
C SER A 32 2.72 11.39 0.71
N LEU A 33 3.22 10.14 0.75
CA LEU A 33 2.66 9.02 -0.01
C LEU A 33 1.61 8.22 0.80
N PHE A 34 0.95 8.84 1.76
CA PHE A 34 -0.13 8.23 2.53
C PHE A 34 -1.24 7.57 1.67
N PRO A 35 -1.55 8.00 0.43
CA PRO A 35 -2.51 7.29 -0.40
C PRO A 35 -2.14 5.84 -0.70
N LEU A 36 -0.85 5.47 -0.68
CA LEU A 36 -0.43 4.10 -0.88
C LEU A 36 -1.01 3.15 0.19
N LEU A 37 -1.01 3.59 1.46
CA LEU A 37 -1.61 2.82 2.54
C LEU A 37 -3.14 2.73 2.37
N TRP A 38 -3.78 3.79 1.90
CA TRP A 38 -5.20 3.79 1.58
C TRP A 38 -5.54 2.83 0.44
N PHE A 39 -4.75 2.83 -0.65
CA PHE A 39 -4.89 1.84 -1.72
C PHE A 39 -4.66 0.41 -1.24
N ALA A 40 -3.69 0.19 -0.35
CA ALA A 40 -3.46 -1.12 0.26
C ALA A 40 -4.69 -1.61 1.03
N ALA A 41 -5.39 -0.72 1.77
CA ALA A 41 -6.63 -1.05 2.45
C ALA A 41 -7.77 -1.40 1.46
N ILE A 42 -7.85 -0.74 0.31
CA ILE A 42 -8.79 -1.10 -0.76
C ILE A 42 -8.48 -2.50 -1.30
N ILE A 43 -7.23 -2.74 -1.68
CA ILE A 43 -6.79 -4.04 -2.22
C ILE A 43 -7.06 -5.14 -1.22
N TRP A 44 -6.74 -4.93 0.06
CA TRP A 44 -7.07 -5.86 1.13
C TRP A 44 -8.57 -6.17 1.19
N THR A 45 -9.42 -5.16 1.15
CA THR A 45 -10.87 -5.31 1.17
C THR A 45 -11.37 -6.15 -0.01
N ILE A 46 -10.80 -5.93 -1.20
CA ILE A 46 -11.13 -6.70 -2.42
C ILE A 46 -10.68 -8.16 -2.26
N ILE A 47 -9.46 -8.41 -1.76
CA ILE A 47 -8.92 -9.77 -1.57
C ILE A 47 -9.78 -10.54 -0.57
N VAL A 48 -10.16 -9.93 0.55
CA VAL A 48 -11.03 -10.57 1.55
C VAL A 48 -12.41 -10.87 0.97
N ALA A 49 -13.00 -9.92 0.23
CA ALA A 49 -14.29 -10.12 -0.42
C ALA A 49 -14.24 -11.28 -1.42
N TRP A 50 -13.15 -11.42 -2.16
CA TRP A 50 -12.96 -12.49 -3.13
C TRP A 50 -12.78 -13.86 -2.48
N ASN A 51 -11.92 -13.94 -1.45
CA ASN A 51 -11.58 -15.21 -0.81
C ASN A 51 -12.64 -15.72 0.17
N GLU A 52 -13.21 -14.81 0.95
CA GLU A 52 -14.17 -15.16 2.00
C GLU A 52 -15.62 -15.00 1.55
N GLN A 53 -15.87 -14.52 0.32
CA GLN A 53 -17.20 -14.22 -0.21
C GLN A 53 -18.01 -13.31 0.74
N ARG A 54 -17.30 -12.48 1.53
CA ARG A 54 -17.83 -11.56 2.51
C ARG A 54 -17.22 -10.17 2.32
N PHE A 55 -18.07 -9.18 2.10
CA PHE A 55 -17.62 -7.80 1.96
C PHE A 55 -17.32 -7.18 3.34
N GLU A 56 -16.04 -7.02 3.66
CA GLU A 56 -15.58 -6.39 4.90
C GLU A 56 -15.14 -4.93 4.59
N TRP A 57 -16.07 -4.00 4.73
CA TRP A 57 -15.85 -2.58 4.39
C TRP A 57 -15.10 -1.79 5.49
N ARG A 58 -15.01 -2.32 6.70
CA ARG A 58 -14.45 -1.64 7.87
C ARG A 58 -13.01 -1.19 7.70
N PRO A 59 -12.04 -2.02 7.21
CA PRO A 59 -10.65 -1.58 7.04
C PRO A 59 -10.54 -0.35 6.13
N PHE A 60 -11.28 -0.34 5.04
CA PHE A 60 -11.37 0.79 4.13
C PHE A 60 -11.93 2.04 4.81
N THR A 61 -13.00 1.90 5.57
CA THR A 61 -13.63 3.03 6.28
C THR A 61 -12.71 3.60 7.34
N TYR A 62 -12.06 2.76 8.17
CA TYR A 62 -11.12 3.23 9.19
C TYR A 62 -9.91 3.92 8.56
N ALA A 63 -9.37 3.40 7.47
CA ALA A 63 -8.29 4.03 6.72
C ALA A 63 -8.73 5.39 6.16
N THR A 64 -9.93 5.46 5.56
CA THR A 64 -10.50 6.71 5.01
C THR A 64 -10.72 7.76 6.10
N VAL A 65 -11.33 7.38 7.21
CA VAL A 65 -11.55 8.29 8.35
C VAL A 65 -10.22 8.78 8.93
N GLY A 66 -9.26 7.88 9.14
CA GLY A 66 -7.91 8.24 9.60
C GLY A 66 -7.19 9.19 8.64
N MET A 67 -7.33 8.99 7.34
CA MET A 67 -6.78 9.87 6.31
C MET A 67 -7.42 11.27 6.36
N ILE A 68 -8.74 11.34 6.44
CA ILE A 68 -9.46 12.62 6.52
C ILE A 68 -9.06 13.37 7.79
N LEU A 69 -9.12 12.72 8.95
CA LEU A 69 -8.75 13.32 10.22
C LEU A 69 -7.28 13.76 10.23
N GLY A 70 -6.37 12.95 9.68
CA GLY A 70 -4.96 13.29 9.59
C GLY A 70 -4.70 14.53 8.74
N ASN A 71 -5.45 14.72 7.66
CA ASN A 71 -5.34 15.93 6.84
C ASN A 71 -5.97 17.17 7.49
N VAL A 72 -7.17 17.02 8.07
CA VAL A 72 -7.91 18.17 8.64
C VAL A 72 -7.29 18.67 9.94
N ILE A 73 -6.80 17.76 10.80
CA ILE A 73 -6.17 18.13 12.07
C ILE A 73 -4.70 18.57 11.86
N ASN A 74 -4.17 18.42 10.64
CA ASN A 74 -2.80 18.83 10.31
C ASN A 74 -2.60 20.33 10.57
N PRO A 75 -1.51 20.75 11.25
CA PRO A 75 -1.23 22.18 11.50
C PRO A 75 -1.11 23.02 10.22
N TYR A 76 -0.83 22.40 9.09
CA TYR A 76 -0.70 23.04 7.79
C TYR A 76 -1.99 22.98 6.96
N PHE A 77 -3.12 22.61 7.55
CA PHE A 77 -4.40 22.61 6.84
C PHE A 77 -4.84 24.06 6.55
N PRO A 78 -5.33 24.39 5.33
CA PRO A 78 -5.57 23.54 4.18
C PRO A 78 -4.39 23.42 3.19
N GLN A 79 -3.25 24.07 3.45
CA GLN A 79 -2.10 24.12 2.53
C GLN A 79 -1.48 22.72 2.28
N ASN A 80 -1.56 21.82 3.25
CA ASN A 80 -1.12 20.42 3.09
C ASN A 80 -1.83 19.70 1.93
N LEU A 81 -3.09 20.03 1.67
CA LEU A 81 -3.82 19.48 0.52
C LEU A 81 -3.25 19.99 -0.81
N GLY A 82 -2.92 21.29 -0.88
CA GLY A 82 -2.28 21.88 -2.06
C GLY A 82 -0.95 21.19 -2.38
N LEU A 83 -0.08 21.05 -1.36
CA LEU A 83 1.18 20.33 -1.47
C LEU A 83 1.02 18.87 -1.92
N PHE A 84 0.01 18.18 -1.38
CA PHE A 84 -0.29 16.81 -1.79
C PHE A 84 -0.65 16.72 -3.28
N PHE A 85 -1.55 17.59 -3.76
CA PHE A 85 -1.94 17.61 -5.17
C PHE A 85 -0.78 17.99 -6.09
N GLU A 86 0.05 18.95 -5.70
CA GLU A 86 1.24 19.34 -6.45
C GLU A 86 2.23 18.16 -6.57
N HIS A 87 2.55 17.49 -5.46
CA HIS A 87 3.42 16.31 -5.46
C HIS A 87 2.83 15.16 -6.27
N PHE A 88 1.52 14.93 -6.17
CA PHE A 88 0.84 13.89 -6.92
C PHE A 88 0.94 14.15 -8.43
N TRP A 89 0.60 15.35 -8.88
CA TRP A 89 0.69 15.72 -10.28
C TRP A 89 2.13 15.71 -10.80
N THR A 90 3.09 16.15 -10.01
CA THR A 90 4.51 16.14 -10.39
C THR A 90 4.98 14.71 -10.64
N LYS A 91 4.53 13.75 -9.83
CA LYS A 91 4.89 12.32 -10.01
C LYS A 91 4.28 11.68 -11.26
N PHE A 92 3.08 12.10 -11.65
CA PHE A 92 2.43 11.59 -12.87
C PHE A 92 2.89 12.27 -14.16
N LYS A 93 3.53 13.44 -14.07
CA LYS A 93 4.07 14.17 -15.20
C LYS A 93 5.52 13.76 -15.58
N VAL A 94 6.02 12.68 -15.05
CA VAL A 94 7.34 12.14 -15.37
C VAL A 94 7.40 11.85 -16.89
N GLY A 95 8.24 12.61 -17.61
CA GLY A 95 8.41 12.50 -19.07
C GLY A 95 7.91 13.68 -19.91
N SER A 96 7.22 14.66 -19.32
CA SER A 96 7.03 15.99 -19.93
C SER A 96 8.17 16.91 -19.53
N ASP A 97 8.44 17.96 -20.33
CA ASP A 97 9.48 19.00 -20.11
C ASP A 97 9.30 19.76 -18.79
N PHE A 98 9.34 19.06 -17.68
CA PHE A 98 9.15 19.62 -16.35
C PHE A 98 10.49 20.17 -15.86
N ALA A 99 10.69 21.48 -16.03
CA ALA A 99 11.88 22.21 -15.59
C ALA A 99 11.94 22.44 -14.07
N VAL A 100 11.39 21.53 -13.25
CA VAL A 100 11.57 21.58 -11.80
C VAL A 100 12.84 20.83 -11.46
N ALA A 101 13.82 21.52 -10.90
CA ALA A 101 15.02 20.91 -10.34
C ALA A 101 14.63 20.05 -9.13
N VAL A 102 14.27 18.79 -9.38
CA VAL A 102 14.05 17.78 -8.36
C VAL A 102 15.36 17.12 -8.01
N GLY A 103 15.51 16.65 -6.77
CA GLY A 103 16.70 15.90 -6.37
C GLY A 103 16.92 14.65 -7.22
N GLY A 104 18.15 14.15 -7.26
CA GLY A 104 18.52 12.98 -8.07
C GLY A 104 17.67 11.74 -7.80
N GLU A 105 17.10 11.62 -6.58
CA GLU A 105 16.21 10.54 -6.17
C GLU A 105 14.86 10.49 -6.92
N TRP A 106 14.52 11.57 -7.63
CA TRP A 106 13.26 11.65 -8.42
C TRP A 106 13.42 11.14 -9.85
N TYR A 107 14.66 10.99 -10.30
CA TYR A 107 14.90 10.42 -11.62
C TYR A 107 14.92 8.89 -11.54
N PRO A 108 14.22 8.19 -12.44
CA PRO A 108 14.27 6.74 -12.46
C PRO A 108 15.70 6.29 -12.81
N TYR A 109 16.22 5.36 -12.02
CA TYR A 109 17.47 4.68 -12.35
C TYR A 109 17.31 3.90 -13.65
N SER A 110 18.35 3.91 -14.47
CA SER A 110 18.41 2.97 -15.61
C SER A 110 18.50 1.52 -15.09
N GLY A 111 18.07 0.55 -15.88
CA GLY A 111 18.16 -0.87 -15.50
C GLY A 111 19.59 -1.30 -15.17
N MET A 112 20.60 -0.71 -15.86
CA MET A 112 22.02 -0.99 -15.60
C MET A 112 22.48 -0.39 -14.26
N GLU A 113 22.11 0.84 -13.96
CA GLU A 113 22.41 1.46 -12.67
C GLU A 113 21.79 0.68 -11.50
N LEU A 114 20.56 0.20 -11.64
CA LEU A 114 19.94 -0.66 -10.63
C LEU A 114 20.73 -1.94 -10.39
N LEU A 115 21.24 -2.56 -11.45
CA LEU A 115 22.04 -3.78 -11.33
C LEU A 115 23.42 -3.55 -10.74
N THR A 116 24.05 -2.40 -11.03
CA THR A 116 25.40 -2.09 -10.55
C THR A 116 25.41 -1.53 -9.14
N ASP A 117 24.46 -0.64 -8.81
CA ASP A 117 24.44 0.09 -7.55
C ASP A 117 23.65 -0.65 -6.45
N PHE A 118 22.66 -1.44 -6.84
CA PHE A 118 21.78 -2.18 -5.92
C PHE A 118 21.67 -3.68 -6.24
N PRO A 119 22.76 -4.42 -6.45
CA PRO A 119 22.71 -5.81 -6.91
C PRO A 119 21.99 -6.74 -5.94
N ILE A 120 22.13 -6.53 -4.63
CA ILE A 120 21.48 -7.34 -3.60
C ILE A 120 19.96 -7.11 -3.60
N ALA A 121 19.52 -5.86 -3.73
CA ALA A 121 18.11 -5.51 -3.78
C ALA A 121 17.45 -6.09 -5.04
N MET A 122 18.13 -6.01 -6.19
CA MET A 122 17.66 -6.59 -7.44
C MET A 122 17.55 -8.12 -7.38
N LEU A 123 18.56 -8.78 -6.76
CA LEU A 123 18.51 -10.23 -6.54
C LEU A 123 17.37 -10.63 -5.60
N ALA A 124 17.19 -9.92 -4.50
CA ALA A 124 16.08 -10.17 -3.56
C ALA A 124 14.72 -9.98 -4.24
N MET A 125 14.56 -8.96 -5.06
CA MET A 125 13.35 -8.72 -5.84
C MET A 125 13.09 -9.87 -6.84
N LEU A 126 14.13 -10.32 -7.55
CA LEU A 126 14.02 -11.44 -8.49
C LEU A 126 13.60 -12.73 -7.77
N ILE A 127 14.23 -13.05 -6.64
CA ILE A 127 13.87 -14.21 -5.80
C ILE A 127 12.40 -14.08 -5.36
N GLY A 128 11.98 -12.90 -4.90
CA GLY A 128 10.61 -12.64 -4.51
C GLY A 128 9.61 -12.89 -5.63
N TYR A 129 9.89 -12.46 -6.84
CA TYR A 129 9.05 -12.73 -8.03
C TYR A 129 8.99 -14.21 -8.38
N ILE A 130 10.11 -14.93 -8.29
CA ILE A 130 10.15 -16.37 -8.55
C ILE A 130 9.30 -17.12 -7.52
N LEU A 131 9.48 -16.84 -6.23
CA LEU A 131 8.71 -17.46 -5.15
C LEU A 131 7.21 -17.18 -5.29
N PHE A 132 6.85 -15.93 -5.56
CA PHE A 132 5.46 -15.56 -5.80
C PHE A 132 4.87 -16.29 -7.02
N GLY A 133 5.63 -16.39 -8.13
CA GLY A 133 5.22 -17.13 -9.31
C GLY A 133 5.00 -18.61 -9.04
N LEU A 134 5.86 -19.25 -8.25
CA LEU A 134 5.71 -20.65 -7.83
C LEU A 134 4.46 -20.86 -6.99
N GLU A 135 4.18 -19.95 -6.04
CA GLU A 135 2.97 -19.98 -5.21
C GLU A 135 1.70 -19.88 -6.06
N VAL A 136 1.67 -18.95 -7.00
CA VAL A 136 0.56 -18.80 -7.93
C VAL A 136 0.35 -20.05 -8.79
N LEU A 137 1.42 -20.65 -9.28
CA LEU A 137 1.34 -21.90 -10.07
C LEU A 137 0.82 -23.07 -9.23
N ASN A 138 1.27 -23.23 -7.99
CA ASN A 138 0.76 -24.22 -7.07
C ASN A 138 -0.73 -24.04 -6.80
N PHE A 139 -1.15 -22.80 -6.50
CA PHE A 139 -2.56 -22.48 -6.29
C PHE A 139 -3.44 -22.81 -7.51
N LEU A 140 -2.97 -22.50 -8.72
CA LEU A 140 -3.70 -22.81 -9.93
C LEU A 140 -3.74 -24.31 -10.23
N SER A 141 -2.70 -25.06 -9.86
CA SER A 141 -2.67 -26.52 -10.04
C SER A 141 -3.65 -27.22 -9.09
N GLU A 142 -3.72 -26.79 -7.84
CA GLU A 142 -4.68 -27.32 -6.86
C GLU A 142 -6.14 -27.07 -7.29
N ARG A 143 -6.44 -25.92 -7.86
CA ARG A 143 -7.78 -25.64 -8.39
C ARG A 143 -8.18 -26.46 -9.61
N ARG A 144 -7.23 -27.01 -10.36
CA ARG A 144 -7.50 -27.89 -11.52
C ARG A 144 -7.76 -29.33 -11.13
N SER A 145 -7.47 -29.72 -9.89
CA SER A 145 -7.67 -31.10 -9.39
C SER A 145 -9.04 -31.30 -8.72
N PHE A 146 -9.91 -30.32 -8.73
CA PHE A 146 -11.33 -30.36 -8.34
C PHE A 146 -12.24 -30.14 -9.54
#